data_dcb9f0da7e1faa792540ca4b3200dd5f
#
_entry.id   dcb9f0da7e1faa792540ca4b3200dd5f
#
_cell.length_a   1.000
_cell.length_b   1.000
_cell.length_c   1.000
_cell.angle_alpha   90.00
_cell.angle_beta   90.00
_cell.angle_gamma   90.00
#
_symmetry.space_group_name_H-M   'P 1'
#
loop_
_entity.id
_entity.type
_entity.pdbx_description
1 polymer ?
#
loop_
_entity_poly.entity_id
_entity_poly.type
_entity_poly.pdbx_seq_one_letter_code
_entity_poly.pdbx_strand_id
1 'polypeptide(L)'
;MEEYCLSRKNLYMLPTRHGFIFSIVLLAMLLVAVNYNNSLAYLMSFTLFSTVLASMLYTQRNLDGLCISYGDCRPVFAGKTLTYTLILSNRTKRDRFDIGIEIKGEQSRRRDFSAYESLNIECSTTVKERGWYPLPPVQVNTRFPLGLLFSWCKPAELERKSLVYPAPAEWQDFPARYTGNSAKPGQSRSNNDDFSGLRQFRNGDSPQHIDWKTYARGKGLHSKEFHGGDMPQMIFSWDDAHGDKEQRISLLTRWIIEAGAQGIRFGLDMPGYKLEPSNDERQVTKCLNFLALY
;
A
#
# COMPACT_ATOMS: atom_id res chain seq x y z
N MET A 1 -0.63 10.19 -9.11
CA MET A 1 -1.14 10.22 -7.73
C MET A 1 -2.35 11.14 -7.75
N GLU A 2 -3.49 10.65 -7.31
CA GLU A 2 -4.66 11.50 -7.14
C GLU A 2 -4.44 12.39 -5.92
N GLU A 3 -4.46 13.68 -6.13
CA GLU A 3 -4.29 14.70 -5.10
C GLU A 3 -5.60 15.45 -4.96
N TYR A 4 -6.07 15.56 -3.74
CA TYR A 4 -7.28 16.33 -3.42
C TYR A 4 -6.90 17.64 -2.74
N CYS A 5 -7.23 18.77 -3.37
CA CYS A 5 -7.00 20.09 -2.77
C CYS A 5 -8.29 20.63 -2.15
N LEU A 6 -8.18 21.02 -0.89
CA LEU A 6 -9.29 21.60 -0.16
C LEU A 6 -9.70 22.93 -0.77
N SER A 7 -10.99 23.10 -0.99
CA SER A 7 -11.56 24.35 -1.47
C SER A 7 -12.67 24.81 -0.53
N ARG A 8 -12.97 26.10 -0.55
CA ARG A 8 -14.00 26.69 0.31
C ARG A 8 -15.37 26.01 0.20
N LYS A 9 -15.67 25.40 -0.94
CA LYS A 9 -16.95 24.71 -1.18
C LYS A 9 -17.10 23.43 -0.35
N ASN A 10 -15.97 22.80 0.02
CA ASN A 10 -15.93 21.51 0.70
C ASN A 10 -15.55 21.64 2.18
N LEU A 11 -15.51 22.89 2.70
CA LEU A 11 -15.21 23.17 4.09
C LEU A 11 -16.50 23.33 4.90
N TYR A 12 -16.60 22.54 5.95
CA TYR A 12 -17.64 22.68 6.95
C TYR A 12 -17.11 23.49 8.12
N MET A 13 -17.97 24.25 8.77
CA MET A 13 -17.62 25.06 9.92
C MET A 13 -18.74 25.07 10.95
N LEU A 14 -18.37 24.85 12.20
CA LEU A 14 -19.28 24.94 13.35
C LEU A 14 -18.61 25.71 14.51
N PRO A 15 -19.41 26.41 15.34
CA PRO A 15 -18.89 27.00 16.56
C PRO A 15 -18.43 25.90 17.54
N THR A 16 -17.33 26.15 18.20
CA THR A 16 -16.87 25.30 19.33
C THR A 16 -17.71 25.60 20.58
N ARG A 17 -17.51 24.80 21.65
CA ARG A 17 -18.10 25.12 22.95
C ARG A 17 -17.78 26.54 23.40
N HIS A 18 -16.53 26.98 23.21
CA HIS A 18 -16.08 28.33 23.53
C HIS A 18 -16.74 29.36 22.63
N GLY A 19 -16.86 29.06 21.33
CA GLY A 19 -17.58 29.91 20.38
C GLY A 19 -19.05 30.09 20.73
N PHE A 20 -19.71 29.03 21.16
CA PHE A 20 -21.10 29.10 21.60
C PHE A 20 -21.29 29.95 22.86
N ILE A 21 -20.44 29.72 23.89
CA ILE A 21 -20.45 30.55 25.13
C ILE A 21 -20.15 32.01 24.79
N PHE A 22 -19.16 32.26 23.94
CA PHE A 22 -18.81 33.61 23.51
C PHE A 22 -19.98 34.30 22.80
N SER A 23 -20.72 33.59 21.93
CA SER A 23 -21.90 34.12 21.25
C SER A 23 -23.01 34.49 22.23
N ILE A 24 -23.22 33.71 23.28
CA ILE A 24 -24.20 34.02 24.33
C ILE A 24 -23.79 35.29 25.11
N VAL A 25 -22.51 35.38 25.49
CA VAL A 25 -21.99 36.56 26.18
C VAL A 25 -22.11 37.81 25.32
N LEU A 26 -21.78 37.72 24.04
CA LEU A 26 -21.91 38.81 23.09
C LEU A 26 -23.37 39.27 22.95
N LEU A 27 -24.30 38.33 22.86
CA LEU A 27 -25.75 38.62 22.80
C LEU A 27 -26.23 39.33 24.09
N ALA A 28 -25.78 38.83 25.26
CA ALA A 28 -26.13 39.45 26.56
C ALA A 28 -25.57 40.88 26.65
N MET A 29 -24.33 41.10 26.23
CA MET A 29 -23.74 42.45 26.14
C MET A 29 -24.52 43.38 25.22
N LEU A 30 -24.95 42.91 24.06
CA LEU A 30 -25.75 43.66 23.14
C LEU A 30 -27.13 44.06 23.74
N LEU A 31 -27.79 43.08 24.44
CA LEU A 31 -29.05 43.35 25.12
C LEU A 31 -28.89 44.41 26.21
N VAL A 32 -27.80 44.34 26.98
CA VAL A 32 -27.49 45.36 28.01
C VAL A 32 -27.24 46.73 27.32
N ALA A 33 -26.48 46.74 26.21
CA ALA A 33 -26.23 47.97 25.45
C ALA A 33 -27.51 48.63 24.98
N VAL A 34 -28.51 47.84 24.48
CA VAL A 34 -29.82 48.30 24.03
C VAL A 34 -30.63 48.83 25.19
N ASN A 35 -30.70 48.05 26.29
CA ASN A 35 -31.59 48.40 27.45
C ASN A 35 -31.10 49.65 28.16
N TYR A 36 -29.82 49.83 28.33
CA TYR A 36 -29.25 51.00 29.03
C TYR A 36 -28.78 52.14 28.09
N ASN A 37 -29.02 51.98 26.82
CA ASN A 37 -28.60 52.93 25.73
C ASN A 37 -27.13 53.42 25.92
N ASN A 38 -26.27 52.46 26.25
CA ASN A 38 -24.86 52.75 26.58
C ASN A 38 -23.98 52.64 25.33
N SER A 39 -23.42 53.76 24.86
CA SER A 39 -22.59 53.81 23.65
C SER A 39 -21.31 53.01 23.78
N LEU A 40 -20.71 52.92 24.97
CA LEU A 40 -19.50 52.13 25.20
C LEU A 40 -19.76 50.61 25.08
N ALA A 41 -20.92 50.18 25.62
CA ALA A 41 -21.33 48.77 25.48
C ALA A 41 -21.61 48.38 24.03
N TYR A 42 -22.23 49.26 23.21
CA TYR A 42 -22.34 49.05 21.76
C TYR A 42 -20.97 48.93 21.09
N LEU A 43 -20.07 49.86 21.37
CA LEU A 43 -18.73 49.85 20.77
C LEU A 43 -18.03 48.50 21.05
N MET A 44 -18.02 48.07 22.31
CA MET A 44 -17.44 46.79 22.72
C MET A 44 -18.11 45.60 22.00
N SER A 45 -19.44 45.55 21.97
CA SER A 45 -20.19 44.47 21.33
C SER A 45 -19.87 44.36 19.84
N PHE A 46 -19.85 45.49 19.12
CA PHE A 46 -19.55 45.51 17.68
C PHE A 46 -18.09 45.18 17.39
N THR A 47 -17.15 45.61 18.25
CA THR A 47 -15.72 45.24 18.09
C THR A 47 -15.52 43.75 18.26
N LEU A 48 -16.12 43.14 19.30
CA LEU A 48 -16.06 41.70 19.51
C LEU A 48 -16.74 40.92 18.39
N PHE A 49 -17.90 41.40 17.91
CA PHE A 49 -18.59 40.77 16.77
C PHE A 49 -17.74 40.82 15.51
N SER A 50 -17.11 41.96 15.22
CA SER A 50 -16.20 42.14 14.09
C SER A 50 -15.02 41.18 14.17
N THR A 51 -14.46 40.96 15.38
CA THR A 51 -13.39 40.01 15.59
C THR A 51 -13.81 38.56 15.29
N VAL A 52 -15.05 38.18 15.62
CA VAL A 52 -15.59 36.84 15.25
C VAL A 52 -15.71 36.69 13.74
N LEU A 53 -16.22 37.72 13.06
CA LEU A 53 -16.34 37.67 11.58
C LEU A 53 -14.96 37.58 10.92
N ALA A 54 -13.98 38.33 11.39
CA ALA A 54 -12.61 38.21 10.92
C ALA A 54 -12.04 36.79 11.19
N SER A 55 -12.28 36.26 12.40
CA SER A 55 -11.89 34.90 12.74
C SER A 55 -12.47 33.86 11.79
N MET A 56 -13.74 34.00 11.42
CA MET A 56 -14.40 33.10 10.47
C MET A 56 -13.70 33.09 9.12
N LEU A 57 -13.34 34.25 8.59
CA LEU A 57 -12.62 34.36 7.33
C LEU A 57 -11.21 33.75 7.41
N TYR A 58 -10.50 33.96 8.50
CA TYR A 58 -9.17 33.37 8.72
C TYR A 58 -9.23 31.86 8.86
N THR A 59 -10.23 31.32 9.59
CA THR A 59 -10.43 29.88 9.74
C THR A 59 -10.65 29.20 8.40
N GLN A 60 -11.50 29.76 7.52
CA GLN A 60 -11.71 29.23 6.16
C GLN A 60 -10.44 29.31 5.31
N ARG A 61 -9.76 30.45 5.34
CA ARG A 61 -8.53 30.67 4.58
C ARG A 61 -7.39 29.77 5.05
N ASN A 62 -7.42 29.32 6.28
CA ASN A 62 -6.39 28.45 6.85
C ASN A 62 -6.40 27.04 6.27
N LEU A 63 -7.55 26.52 5.84
CA LEU A 63 -7.67 25.20 5.19
C LEU A 63 -7.70 25.29 3.66
N ASP A 64 -8.16 26.42 3.10
CA ASP A 64 -8.32 26.61 1.65
C ASP A 64 -6.99 26.52 0.91
N GLY A 65 -6.88 25.57 -0.06
CA GLY A 65 -5.66 25.35 -0.85
C GLY A 65 -4.60 24.44 -0.18
N LEU A 66 -4.95 23.77 0.91
CA LEU A 66 -4.16 22.66 1.45
C LEU A 66 -4.49 21.41 0.63
N CYS A 67 -3.49 20.67 0.18
CA CYS A 67 -3.67 19.50 -0.66
C CYS A 67 -3.28 18.22 0.09
N ILE A 68 -4.04 17.15 -0.13
CA ILE A 68 -3.87 15.84 0.49
C ILE A 68 -3.72 14.80 -0.61
N SER A 69 -2.80 13.88 -0.43
CA SER A 69 -2.66 12.70 -1.29
C SER A 69 -2.22 11.50 -0.48
N TYR A 70 -2.56 10.31 -0.95
CA TYR A 70 -1.94 9.09 -0.45
C TYR A 70 -0.62 8.87 -1.21
N GLY A 71 0.44 8.63 -0.45
CA GLY A 71 1.74 8.22 -0.97
C GLY A 71 1.83 6.74 -1.26
N ASP A 72 2.98 6.16 -0.97
CA ASP A 72 3.22 4.73 -1.18
C ASP A 72 2.40 3.90 -0.19
N CYS A 73 1.81 2.83 -0.71
CA CYS A 73 1.08 1.84 0.06
C CYS A 73 1.41 0.47 -0.51
N ARG A 74 2.26 -0.26 0.20
CA ARG A 74 2.71 -1.59 -0.24
C ARG A 74 1.73 -2.65 0.22
N PRO A 75 1.40 -3.63 -0.64
CA PRO A 75 0.59 -4.77 -0.25
C PRO A 75 1.20 -5.50 0.95
N VAL A 76 0.36 -6.00 1.84
CA VAL A 76 0.77 -6.76 3.02
C VAL A 76 -0.06 -8.04 3.14
N PHE A 77 0.41 -8.99 3.92
CA PHE A 77 -0.35 -10.22 4.22
C PHE A 77 -1.41 -9.97 5.30
N ALA A 78 -2.53 -10.66 5.20
CA ALA A 78 -3.57 -10.65 6.22
C ALA A 78 -2.99 -11.01 7.60
N GLY A 79 -3.46 -10.33 8.64
CA GLY A 79 -2.91 -10.40 10.00
C GLY A 79 -1.70 -9.50 10.26
N LYS A 80 -1.14 -8.86 9.24
CA LYS A 80 -0.03 -7.91 9.39
C LYS A 80 -0.51 -6.47 9.42
N THR A 81 0.38 -5.59 9.85
CA THR A 81 0.13 -4.14 9.88
C THR A 81 0.39 -3.55 8.50
N LEU A 82 -0.63 -2.96 7.91
CA LEU A 82 -0.54 -2.18 6.68
C LEU A 82 -0.04 -0.78 7.02
N THR A 83 1.10 -0.40 6.46
CA THR A 83 1.65 0.95 6.57
C THR A 83 1.41 1.71 5.27
N TYR A 84 0.91 2.92 5.37
CA TYR A 84 0.71 3.81 4.24
C TYR A 84 1.11 5.24 4.61
N THR A 85 1.51 6.01 3.62
CA THR A 85 1.91 7.39 3.80
C THR A 85 0.78 8.31 3.37
N LEU A 86 0.44 9.28 4.22
CA LEU A 86 -0.41 10.40 3.88
C LEU A 86 0.48 11.62 3.67
N ILE A 87 0.36 12.26 2.51
CA ILE A 87 1.11 13.45 2.16
C ILE A 87 0.16 14.64 2.26
N LEU A 88 0.50 15.59 3.14
CA LEU A 88 -0.18 16.85 3.29
C LEU A 88 0.72 17.95 2.77
N SER A 89 0.29 18.73 1.77
CA SER A 89 1.10 19.74 1.13
C SER A 89 0.43 21.11 1.14
N ASN A 90 1.15 22.13 1.60
CA ASN A 90 0.74 23.51 1.49
C ASN A 90 1.33 24.12 0.21
N ARG A 91 0.54 24.19 -0.86
CA ARG A 91 1.01 24.74 -2.15
C ARG A 91 0.87 26.25 -2.27
N THR A 92 0.55 26.91 -1.16
CA THR A 92 0.31 28.36 -1.17
C THR A 92 1.46 29.14 -0.52
N LYS A 93 1.54 30.43 -0.81
CA LYS A 93 2.52 31.38 -0.19
C LYS A 93 2.17 31.76 1.25
N ARG A 94 1.22 31.09 1.89
CA ARG A 94 0.73 31.46 3.22
C ARG A 94 1.06 30.35 4.20
N ASP A 95 1.46 30.75 5.39
CA ASP A 95 1.58 29.83 6.50
C ASP A 95 0.19 29.36 6.96
N ARG A 96 0.12 28.16 7.47
CA ARG A 96 -1.08 27.51 7.98
C ARG A 96 -0.84 27.17 9.44
N PHE A 97 -1.83 27.39 10.28
CA PHE A 97 -1.69 27.23 11.71
C PHE A 97 -2.70 26.23 12.26
N ASP A 98 -2.30 25.50 13.30
CA ASP A 98 -3.18 24.59 14.05
C ASP A 98 -3.92 23.58 13.13
N ILE A 99 -3.19 22.97 12.20
CA ILE A 99 -3.75 21.93 11.33
C ILE A 99 -3.74 20.61 12.06
N GLY A 100 -4.92 20.04 12.26
CA GLY A 100 -5.14 18.71 12.82
C GLY A 100 -5.57 17.73 11.73
N ILE A 101 -5.09 16.49 11.82
CA ILE A 101 -5.48 15.40 10.97
C ILE A 101 -6.14 14.34 11.84
N GLU A 102 -7.27 13.85 11.42
CA GLU A 102 -8.01 12.80 12.10
C GLU A 102 -8.17 11.61 11.16
N ILE A 103 -7.77 10.43 11.63
CA ILE A 103 -7.85 9.17 10.90
C ILE A 103 -8.53 8.16 11.81
N LYS A 104 -9.63 7.56 11.39
CA LYS A 104 -10.43 6.62 12.20
C LYS A 104 -10.87 7.17 13.58
N GLY A 105 -11.04 8.47 13.72
CA GLY A 105 -11.39 9.08 15.02
C GLY A 105 -10.19 9.38 15.92
N GLU A 106 -8.99 8.94 15.56
CA GLU A 106 -7.77 9.31 16.27
C GLU A 106 -7.21 10.61 15.69
N GLN A 107 -7.02 11.62 16.53
CA GLN A 107 -6.41 12.89 16.11
C GLN A 107 -4.90 12.76 16.14
N SER A 108 -4.25 13.09 15.02
CA SER A 108 -2.82 13.33 15.01
C SER A 108 -2.48 14.62 15.76
N ARG A 109 -1.22 14.74 16.13
CA ARG A 109 -0.72 15.97 16.74
C ARG A 109 -0.95 17.17 15.81
N ARG A 110 -1.52 18.27 16.35
CA ARG A 110 -1.70 19.52 15.62
C ARG A 110 -0.36 20.15 15.26
N ARG A 111 -0.26 20.70 14.08
CA ARG A 111 0.99 21.29 13.56
C ARG A 111 0.70 22.49 12.68
N ASP A 112 1.69 23.40 12.66
CA ASP A 112 1.74 24.53 11.74
C ASP A 112 2.49 24.11 10.47
N PHE A 113 2.15 24.72 9.35
CA PHE A 113 2.77 24.50 8.05
C PHE A 113 3.24 25.83 7.50
N SER A 114 4.50 25.91 7.16
CA SER A 114 5.06 27.04 6.43
C SER A 114 4.57 27.06 4.97
N ALA A 115 4.76 28.20 4.31
CA ALA A 115 4.51 28.31 2.87
C ALA A 115 5.30 27.24 2.10
N TYR A 116 4.62 26.54 1.17
CA TYR A 116 5.19 25.47 0.32
C TYR A 116 5.75 24.24 1.07
N GLU A 117 5.45 24.09 2.36
CA GLU A 117 5.84 22.92 3.13
C GLU A 117 4.99 21.71 2.77
N SER A 118 5.62 20.53 2.73
CA SER A 118 4.96 19.23 2.61
C SER A 118 5.35 18.33 3.77
N LEU A 119 4.39 17.61 4.32
CA LEU A 119 4.57 16.69 5.43
C LEU A 119 4.11 15.30 5.03
N ASN A 120 4.98 14.32 5.26
CA ASN A 120 4.65 12.91 5.14
C ASN A 120 4.29 12.37 6.52
N ILE A 121 3.11 11.76 6.61
CA ILE A 121 2.60 11.16 7.83
C ILE A 121 2.47 9.68 7.60
N GLU A 122 3.24 8.90 8.34
CA GLU A 122 3.12 7.44 8.32
C GLU A 122 1.94 7.02 9.19
N CYS A 123 1.04 6.28 8.58
CA CYS A 123 -0.14 5.73 9.21
C CYS A 123 -0.10 4.22 9.15
N SER A 124 -0.57 3.57 10.19
CA SER A 124 -0.62 2.12 10.25
C SER A 124 -2.00 1.62 10.64
N THR A 125 -2.40 0.49 10.05
CA THR A 125 -3.67 -0.17 10.41
C THR A 125 -3.51 -1.67 10.30
N THR A 126 -4.07 -2.44 11.22
CA THR A 126 -4.05 -3.89 11.14
C THR A 126 -5.18 -4.37 10.24
N VAL A 127 -4.85 -5.22 9.27
CA VAL A 127 -5.79 -5.78 8.30
C VAL A 127 -5.93 -7.29 8.56
N LYS A 128 -7.16 -7.79 8.66
CA LYS A 128 -7.41 -9.19 9.03
C LYS A 128 -7.78 -10.04 7.83
N GLU A 129 -8.42 -9.47 6.83
CA GLU A 129 -8.97 -10.17 5.68
C GLU A 129 -8.19 -9.85 4.42
N ARG A 130 -8.06 -10.82 3.51
CA ARG A 130 -7.45 -10.61 2.21
C ARG A 130 -8.39 -9.87 1.25
N GLY A 131 -7.83 -9.32 0.18
CA GLY A 131 -8.59 -8.60 -0.85
C GLY A 131 -8.34 -7.11 -0.86
N TRP A 132 -9.22 -6.36 -1.49
CA TRP A 132 -9.13 -4.91 -1.51
C TRP A 132 -9.54 -4.30 -0.17
N TYR A 133 -8.59 -3.70 0.51
CA TYR A 133 -8.81 -2.98 1.76
C TYR A 133 -8.90 -1.47 1.47
N PRO A 134 -10.05 -0.82 1.73
CA PRO A 134 -10.15 0.62 1.60
C PRO A 134 -9.35 1.30 2.71
N LEU A 135 -8.49 2.26 2.34
CA LEU A 135 -7.77 3.03 3.34
C LEU A 135 -8.76 3.88 4.16
N PRO A 136 -8.47 4.10 5.44
CA PRO A 136 -9.36 4.87 6.29
C PRO A 136 -9.58 6.29 5.77
N PRO A 137 -10.80 6.82 5.87
CA PRO A 137 -11.07 8.21 5.51
C PRO A 137 -10.28 9.15 6.41
N VAL A 138 -9.78 10.21 5.80
CA VAL A 138 -8.99 11.25 6.47
C VAL A 138 -9.87 12.49 6.64
N GLN A 139 -9.79 13.13 7.79
CA GLN A 139 -10.39 14.43 8.03
C GLN A 139 -9.29 15.42 8.39
N VAL A 140 -9.28 16.55 7.72
CA VAL A 140 -8.39 17.68 8.09
C VAL A 140 -9.21 18.75 8.75
N ASN A 141 -8.70 19.31 9.84
CA ASN A 141 -9.42 20.29 10.63
C ASN A 141 -8.48 21.38 11.19
N THR A 142 -9.08 22.50 11.58
CA THR A 142 -8.41 23.59 12.28
C THR A 142 -9.35 24.30 13.25
N ARG A 143 -8.75 24.93 14.27
CA ARG A 143 -9.43 25.84 15.21
C ARG A 143 -8.84 27.23 15.22
N PHE A 144 -7.85 27.48 14.36
CA PHE A 144 -7.20 28.79 14.22
C PHE A 144 -8.21 29.84 13.70
N PRO A 145 -8.15 31.14 14.16
CA PRO A 145 -7.15 31.70 15.07
C PRO A 145 -7.53 31.66 16.56
N LEU A 146 -8.78 31.83 16.91
CA LEU A 146 -9.23 32.05 18.29
C LEU A 146 -9.81 30.81 18.96
N GLY A 147 -9.90 29.68 18.27
CA GLY A 147 -10.54 28.49 18.81
C GLY A 147 -12.06 28.58 18.95
N LEU A 148 -12.68 29.67 18.51
CA LEU A 148 -14.13 29.88 18.57
C LEU A 148 -14.88 29.04 17.53
N LEU A 149 -14.23 28.79 16.40
CA LEU A 149 -14.77 28.03 15.26
C LEU A 149 -13.92 26.80 15.00
N PHE A 150 -14.60 25.70 14.67
CA PHE A 150 -14.00 24.47 14.20
C PHE A 150 -14.36 24.28 12.73
N SER A 151 -13.35 24.26 11.88
CA SER A 151 -13.53 23.98 10.46
C SER A 151 -12.88 22.67 10.10
N TRP A 152 -13.55 21.87 9.24
CA TRP A 152 -13.05 20.59 8.77
C TRP A 152 -13.46 20.29 7.34
N CYS A 153 -12.71 19.39 6.73
CA CYS A 153 -13.02 18.77 5.45
C CYS A 153 -12.79 17.26 5.54
N LYS A 154 -13.70 16.50 4.94
CA LYS A 154 -13.54 15.07 4.65
C LYS A 154 -13.46 14.92 3.15
N PRO A 155 -12.26 14.69 2.56
CA PRO A 155 -12.11 14.49 1.13
C PRO A 155 -12.71 13.15 0.72
N ALA A 156 -14.01 13.15 0.40
CA ALA A 156 -14.73 11.93 0.02
C ALA A 156 -14.21 11.32 -1.30
N GLU A 157 -13.65 12.15 -2.17
CA GLU A 157 -13.10 11.73 -3.45
C GLU A 157 -11.70 11.09 -3.34
N LEU A 158 -11.06 11.19 -2.17
CA LEU A 158 -9.75 10.61 -1.93
C LEU A 158 -9.88 9.16 -1.43
N GLU A 159 -10.51 8.30 -2.25
CA GLU A 159 -10.61 6.87 -1.97
C GLU A 159 -9.41 6.13 -2.53
N ARG A 160 -8.64 5.47 -1.68
CA ARG A 160 -7.56 4.58 -2.11
C ARG A 160 -7.74 3.22 -1.47
N LYS A 161 -7.46 2.18 -2.24
CA LYS A 161 -7.50 0.79 -1.79
C LYS A 161 -6.10 0.21 -1.83
N SER A 162 -5.77 -0.58 -0.85
CA SER A 162 -4.56 -1.41 -0.86
C SER A 162 -4.94 -2.87 -1.01
N LEU A 163 -4.11 -3.62 -1.70
CA LEU A 163 -4.32 -5.05 -1.81
C LEU A 163 -3.71 -5.77 -0.61
N VAL A 164 -4.48 -6.64 0.00
CA VAL A 164 -4.07 -7.49 1.13
C VAL A 164 -3.96 -8.92 0.64
N TYR A 165 -2.76 -9.49 0.75
CA TYR A 165 -2.49 -10.86 0.38
C TYR A 165 -3.02 -11.84 1.43
N PRO A 166 -3.34 -13.06 1.05
CA PRO A 166 -3.73 -14.09 2.02
C PRO A 166 -2.60 -14.34 3.03
N ALA A 167 -2.96 -14.63 4.27
CA ALA A 167 -1.98 -15.05 5.27
C ALA A 167 -1.36 -16.39 4.84
N PRO A 168 -0.01 -16.51 4.79
CA PRO A 168 0.61 -17.79 4.50
C PRO A 168 0.35 -18.77 5.64
N ALA A 169 0.02 -20.03 5.31
CA ALA A 169 -0.10 -21.11 6.28
C ALA A 169 1.24 -21.39 6.98
N GLU A 170 1.21 -22.18 8.05
CA GLU A 170 2.42 -22.80 8.59
C GLU A 170 3.12 -23.63 7.50
N TRP A 171 4.43 -23.84 7.69
CA TRP A 171 5.22 -24.58 6.71
C TRP A 171 4.66 -25.99 6.48
N GLN A 172 4.46 -26.33 5.22
CA GLN A 172 4.14 -27.67 4.75
C GLN A 172 4.99 -27.97 3.52
N ASP A 173 5.38 -29.23 3.38
CA ASP A 173 6.15 -29.69 2.22
C ASP A 173 5.41 -29.41 0.91
N PHE A 174 6.19 -29.18 -0.13
CA PHE A 174 5.65 -29.02 -1.47
C PHE A 174 4.90 -30.27 -1.91
N PRO A 175 3.81 -30.13 -2.70
CA PRO A 175 3.15 -31.28 -3.31
C PRO A 175 4.14 -32.06 -4.18
N ALA A 176 4.04 -33.37 -4.18
CA ALA A 176 4.98 -34.27 -4.86
C ALA A 176 4.95 -34.20 -6.42
N ARG A 177 4.12 -33.30 -6.98
CA ARG A 177 3.96 -33.16 -8.45
C ARG A 177 5.04 -32.26 -9.03
N TYR A 178 6.13 -32.89 -9.47
CA TYR A 178 7.09 -32.26 -10.36
C TYR A 178 6.72 -32.53 -11.81
N THR A 179 6.57 -31.51 -12.62
CA THR A 179 6.44 -31.64 -14.06
C THR A 179 7.85 -31.51 -14.66
N GLY A 180 8.50 -32.64 -14.89
CA GLY A 180 9.86 -32.70 -15.42
C GLY A 180 10.61 -33.90 -14.85
N ASN A 181 11.39 -34.56 -15.68
CA ASN A 181 12.16 -35.77 -15.37
C ASN A 181 13.37 -35.50 -14.45
N SER A 182 13.21 -34.75 -13.37
CA SER A 182 14.31 -34.26 -12.53
C SER A 182 14.04 -34.41 -11.04
N ALA A 183 15.08 -34.85 -10.33
CA ALA A 183 15.12 -35.20 -8.93
C ALA A 183 14.58 -34.11 -7.96
N LYS A 184 14.09 -34.57 -6.80
CA LYS A 184 13.58 -33.76 -5.67
C LYS A 184 14.51 -32.59 -5.31
N PRO A 185 13.98 -31.39 -4.94
CA PRO A 185 14.78 -30.31 -4.37
C PRO A 185 15.44 -30.77 -3.08
N GLY A 186 16.72 -30.53 -2.94
CA GLY A 186 17.49 -30.92 -1.76
C GLY A 186 18.54 -31.99 -1.98
N GLN A 187 18.55 -32.71 -3.11
CA GLN A 187 19.71 -33.49 -3.49
C GLN A 187 20.70 -32.61 -4.25
N SER A 188 21.80 -32.31 -3.59
CA SER A 188 22.99 -31.68 -4.16
C SER A 188 23.34 -32.32 -5.50
N ARG A 189 23.17 -31.59 -6.59
CA ARG A 189 23.68 -32.01 -7.89
C ARG A 189 25.20 -32.03 -7.81
N SER A 190 25.77 -33.19 -7.85
CA SER A 190 27.14 -33.35 -8.31
C SER A 190 27.17 -32.81 -9.75
N ASN A 191 28.23 -32.08 -10.07
CA ASN A 191 28.56 -31.45 -11.35
C ASN A 191 28.72 -32.46 -12.52
N ASN A 192 27.71 -33.28 -12.79
CA ASN A 192 27.64 -34.09 -13.99
C ASN A 192 26.41 -33.65 -14.76
N ASP A 193 26.63 -32.76 -15.73
CA ASP A 193 25.72 -32.57 -16.85
C ASP A 193 25.37 -33.96 -17.40
N ASP A 194 24.08 -34.32 -17.38
CA ASP A 194 23.64 -35.62 -17.88
C ASP A 194 24.07 -35.77 -19.33
N PHE A 195 25.05 -36.64 -19.53
CA PHE A 195 25.59 -37.00 -20.82
C PHE A 195 24.50 -37.69 -21.64
N SER A 196 23.97 -37.01 -22.63
CA SER A 196 22.89 -37.46 -23.49
C SER A 196 23.39 -38.34 -24.64
N GLY A 197 24.61 -38.10 -25.09
CA GLY A 197 25.16 -38.83 -26.24
C GLY A 197 26.41 -38.18 -26.84
N LEU A 198 26.99 -38.90 -27.81
CA LEU A 198 28.06 -38.40 -28.62
C LEU A 198 27.50 -38.10 -30.01
N ARG A 199 27.65 -36.87 -30.50
CA ARG A 199 27.43 -36.54 -31.91
C ARG A 199 28.76 -36.23 -32.63
N GLN A 200 28.77 -36.33 -33.92
CA GLN A 200 29.91 -35.91 -34.69
C GLN A 200 30.22 -34.41 -34.50
N PHE A 201 31.47 -34.11 -34.31
CA PHE A 201 31.97 -32.74 -34.15
C PHE A 201 31.63 -31.88 -35.39
N ARG A 202 31.14 -30.67 -35.17
CA ARG A 202 30.90 -29.68 -36.23
C ARG A 202 31.79 -28.46 -35.99
N ASN A 203 32.24 -27.84 -37.10
CA ASN A 203 32.98 -26.59 -37.00
C ASN A 203 32.15 -25.51 -36.27
N GLY A 204 32.65 -25.09 -35.11
CA GLY A 204 31.98 -24.16 -34.20
C GLY A 204 31.68 -24.73 -32.81
N ASP A 205 31.85 -26.04 -32.60
CA ASP A 205 31.69 -26.64 -31.28
C ASP A 205 32.85 -26.24 -30.35
N SER A 206 32.56 -25.99 -29.08
CA SER A 206 33.58 -25.69 -28.09
C SER A 206 34.53 -26.85 -27.87
N PRO A 207 35.86 -26.65 -27.85
CA PRO A 207 36.85 -27.68 -27.58
C PRO A 207 36.69 -28.41 -26.24
N GLN A 208 36.03 -27.77 -25.27
CA GLN A 208 35.76 -28.32 -23.93
C GLN A 208 34.75 -29.48 -23.96
N HIS A 209 33.92 -29.55 -24.99
CA HIS A 209 32.91 -30.59 -25.14
C HIS A 209 33.36 -31.76 -25.99
N ILE A 210 34.60 -31.80 -26.45
CA ILE A 210 35.14 -32.91 -27.24
C ILE A 210 35.37 -34.13 -26.34
N ASP A 211 34.85 -35.29 -26.74
CA ASP A 211 35.20 -36.55 -26.10
C ASP A 211 36.54 -37.09 -26.56
N TRP A 212 37.59 -36.66 -25.90
CA TRP A 212 38.98 -37.07 -26.19
C TRP A 212 39.20 -38.58 -26.05
N LYS A 213 38.36 -39.28 -25.24
CA LYS A 213 38.47 -40.74 -25.06
C LYS A 213 37.98 -41.48 -26.30
N THR A 214 36.99 -41.02 -26.97
CA THR A 214 36.45 -41.59 -28.20
C THR A 214 37.40 -41.25 -29.37
N TYR A 215 37.98 -40.07 -29.40
CA TYR A 215 39.00 -39.67 -30.36
C TYR A 215 40.27 -40.53 -30.27
N ALA A 216 40.76 -40.79 -29.05
CA ALA A 216 41.94 -41.63 -28.82
C ALA A 216 41.73 -43.09 -29.24
N ARG A 217 40.48 -43.57 -29.36
CA ARG A 217 40.10 -44.89 -29.86
C ARG A 217 39.95 -44.96 -31.39
N GLY A 218 40.30 -43.92 -32.10
CA GLY A 218 40.27 -43.87 -33.59
C GLY A 218 38.85 -43.73 -34.20
N LYS A 219 37.84 -43.39 -33.41
CA LYS A 219 36.44 -43.27 -33.88
C LYS A 219 36.07 -41.89 -34.39
N GLY A 220 37.02 -41.00 -34.58
CA GLY A 220 36.79 -39.61 -35.07
C GLY A 220 36.42 -38.64 -33.94
N LEU A 221 36.36 -37.34 -34.28
CA LEU A 221 36.02 -36.28 -33.35
C LEU A 221 34.52 -36.29 -33.06
N HIS A 222 34.16 -36.47 -31.78
CA HIS A 222 32.81 -36.42 -31.26
C HIS A 222 32.71 -35.35 -30.17
N SER A 223 31.62 -34.62 -30.21
CA SER A 223 31.26 -33.65 -29.18
C SER A 223 30.23 -34.29 -28.21
N LYS A 224 30.47 -34.10 -26.94
CA LYS A 224 29.50 -34.51 -25.90
C LYS A 224 28.26 -33.64 -26.01
N GLU A 225 27.12 -34.25 -26.20
CA GLU A 225 25.83 -33.61 -26.16
C GLU A 225 25.29 -33.65 -24.73
N PHE A 226 25.09 -32.47 -24.16
CA PHE A 226 24.46 -32.33 -22.86
C PHE A 226 23.03 -31.88 -23.15
N HIS A 227 22.05 -32.65 -22.74
CA HIS A 227 20.70 -32.10 -22.64
C HIS A 227 20.72 -31.12 -21.47
N GLY A 228 20.48 -29.87 -21.75
CA GLY A 228 20.15 -28.90 -20.71
C GLY A 228 18.95 -29.46 -19.95
N GLY A 229 19.20 -30.07 -18.79
CA GLY A 229 18.14 -30.65 -17.98
C GLY A 229 17.07 -29.57 -17.77
N ASP A 230 15.85 -29.85 -18.17
CA ASP A 230 14.72 -28.99 -17.85
C ASP A 230 14.78 -28.65 -16.36
N MET A 231 14.95 -27.39 -16.05
CA MET A 231 14.92 -26.97 -14.65
C MET A 231 13.63 -27.49 -14.02
N PRO A 232 13.69 -28.06 -12.81
CA PRO A 232 12.50 -28.60 -12.16
C PRO A 232 11.42 -27.53 -12.15
N GLN A 233 10.29 -27.87 -12.73
CA GLN A 233 9.12 -26.98 -12.79
C GLN A 233 8.07 -27.53 -11.83
N MET A 234 7.49 -26.65 -11.04
CA MET A 234 6.39 -27.01 -10.14
C MET A 234 5.11 -26.35 -10.63
N ILE A 235 4.00 -27.07 -10.57
CA ILE A 235 2.67 -26.48 -10.76
C ILE A 235 1.90 -26.71 -9.47
N PHE A 236 1.55 -25.61 -8.80
CA PHE A 236 0.70 -25.66 -7.63
C PHE A 236 -0.77 -25.67 -8.08
N SER A 237 -1.43 -26.79 -7.83
CA SER A 237 -2.84 -26.95 -8.18
C SER A 237 -3.74 -26.72 -6.98
N TRP A 238 -4.94 -26.21 -7.25
CA TRP A 238 -6.00 -26.11 -6.25
C TRP A 238 -6.32 -27.46 -5.57
N ASP A 239 -6.21 -28.55 -6.31
CA ASP A 239 -6.51 -29.90 -5.82
C ASP A 239 -5.41 -30.47 -4.92
N ASP A 240 -4.19 -29.95 -5.02
CA ASP A 240 -3.07 -30.34 -4.13
C ASP A 240 -3.20 -29.74 -2.73
N ALA A 241 -3.93 -28.62 -2.60
CA ALA A 241 -4.19 -27.96 -1.33
C ALA A 241 -5.41 -28.59 -0.63
N HIS A 242 -5.28 -28.93 0.65
CA HIS A 242 -6.33 -29.55 1.43
C HIS A 242 -6.95 -28.57 2.44
N GLY A 243 -8.19 -28.86 2.86
CA GLY A 243 -8.94 -28.05 3.80
C GLY A 243 -10.04 -27.20 3.17
N ASP A 244 -10.54 -26.21 3.89
CA ASP A 244 -11.51 -25.26 3.41
C ASP A 244 -10.90 -24.27 2.38
N LYS A 245 -11.73 -23.40 1.81
CA LYS A 245 -11.27 -22.44 0.79
C LYS A 245 -10.12 -21.56 1.30
N GLU A 246 -10.23 -21.03 2.51
CA GLU A 246 -9.22 -20.13 3.07
C GLU A 246 -7.93 -20.87 3.42
N GLN A 247 -8.04 -22.09 3.95
CA GLN A 247 -6.88 -22.94 4.26
C GLN A 247 -6.11 -23.29 2.99
N ARG A 248 -6.80 -23.68 1.91
CA ARG A 248 -6.19 -23.96 0.60
C ARG A 248 -5.43 -22.74 0.07
N ILE A 249 -6.06 -21.56 0.12
CA ILE A 249 -5.43 -20.33 -0.34
C ILE A 249 -4.20 -19.98 0.51
N SER A 250 -4.28 -20.13 1.82
CA SER A 250 -3.16 -19.90 2.74
C SER A 250 -1.99 -20.86 2.47
N LEU A 251 -2.29 -22.12 2.15
CA LEU A 251 -1.29 -23.14 1.81
C LEU A 251 -0.62 -22.83 0.46
N LEU A 252 -1.40 -22.54 -0.56
CA LEU A 252 -0.88 -22.11 -1.87
C LEU A 252 -0.02 -20.85 -1.75
N THR A 253 -0.45 -19.90 -0.93
CA THR A 253 0.33 -18.69 -0.63
C THR A 253 1.68 -19.03 -0.03
N ARG A 254 1.73 -19.99 0.91
CA ARG A 254 2.99 -20.44 1.51
C ARG A 254 3.92 -21.07 0.48
N TRP A 255 3.41 -21.95 -0.36
CA TRP A 255 4.21 -22.60 -1.40
C TRP A 255 4.76 -21.61 -2.42
N ILE A 256 3.95 -20.64 -2.85
CA ILE A 256 4.36 -19.59 -3.80
C ILE A 256 5.50 -18.75 -3.23
N ILE A 257 5.40 -18.33 -1.97
CA ILE A 257 6.44 -17.52 -1.32
C ILE A 257 7.75 -18.32 -1.23
N GLU A 258 7.65 -19.57 -0.83
CA GLU A 258 8.81 -20.43 -0.63
C GLU A 258 9.48 -20.81 -1.95
N ALA A 259 8.70 -21.13 -2.99
CA ALA A 259 9.22 -21.40 -4.32
C ALA A 259 9.91 -20.16 -4.90
N GLY A 260 9.34 -18.99 -4.69
CA GLY A 260 9.98 -17.72 -5.08
C GLY A 260 11.28 -17.46 -4.35
N ALA A 261 11.34 -17.73 -3.03
CA ALA A 261 12.56 -17.56 -2.22
C ALA A 261 13.68 -18.55 -2.63
N GLN A 262 13.30 -19.75 -3.05
CA GLN A 262 14.24 -20.77 -3.53
C GLN A 262 14.60 -20.64 -5.01
N GLY A 263 14.02 -19.68 -5.75
CA GLY A 263 14.28 -19.48 -7.17
C GLY A 263 13.76 -20.61 -8.07
N ILE A 264 12.80 -21.39 -7.59
CA ILE A 264 12.19 -22.51 -8.33
C ILE A 264 11.24 -21.95 -9.38
N ARG A 265 11.25 -22.50 -10.61
CA ARG A 265 10.23 -22.20 -11.61
C ARG A 265 8.90 -22.82 -11.19
N PHE A 266 7.89 -21.99 -11.01
CA PHE A 266 6.58 -22.46 -10.60
C PHE A 266 5.46 -21.80 -11.39
N GLY A 267 4.36 -22.54 -11.54
CA GLY A 267 3.08 -22.10 -12.08
C GLY A 267 1.96 -22.29 -11.07
N LEU A 268 0.79 -21.77 -11.39
CA LEU A 268 -0.42 -21.86 -10.57
C LEU A 268 -1.56 -22.36 -11.43
N ASP A 269 -2.26 -23.41 -10.99
CA ASP A 269 -3.43 -23.99 -11.63
C ASP A 269 -4.64 -23.94 -10.69
N MET A 270 -5.54 -23.00 -10.98
CA MET A 270 -6.72 -22.71 -10.19
C MET A 270 -7.97 -22.83 -11.05
N PRO A 271 -9.14 -23.11 -10.50
CA PRO A 271 -10.40 -23.07 -11.24
C PRO A 271 -10.59 -21.72 -11.94
N GLY A 272 -10.57 -21.74 -13.29
CA GLY A 272 -10.71 -20.54 -14.10
C GLY A 272 -9.46 -19.68 -14.29
N TYR A 273 -8.29 -20.09 -13.75
CA TYR A 273 -7.03 -19.35 -13.92
C TYR A 273 -5.83 -20.28 -13.96
N LYS A 274 -5.05 -20.19 -15.02
CA LYS A 274 -3.82 -20.95 -15.18
C LYS A 274 -2.65 -20.03 -15.49
N LEU A 275 -1.58 -20.14 -14.73
CA LEU A 275 -0.34 -19.40 -14.93
C LEU A 275 0.79 -20.38 -15.19
N GLU A 276 1.43 -20.23 -16.35
CA GLU A 276 2.54 -21.10 -16.77
C GLU A 276 3.77 -20.91 -15.86
N PRO A 277 4.58 -21.99 -15.69
CA PRO A 277 5.75 -21.94 -14.84
C PRO A 277 6.78 -20.92 -15.32
N SER A 278 7.16 -20.00 -14.44
CA SER A 278 8.21 -19.00 -14.65
C SER A 278 9.00 -18.79 -13.36
N ASN A 279 10.22 -18.25 -13.48
CA ASN A 279 11.04 -17.77 -12.37
C ASN A 279 11.20 -16.24 -12.39
N ASP A 280 10.33 -15.53 -13.14
CA ASP A 280 10.29 -14.07 -13.15
C ASP A 280 10.00 -13.56 -11.72
N GLU A 281 10.73 -12.55 -11.25
CA GLU A 281 10.48 -11.89 -9.96
C GLU A 281 9.02 -11.45 -9.79
N ARG A 282 8.33 -11.15 -10.89
CA ARG A 282 6.93 -10.77 -10.90
C ARG A 282 5.97 -11.94 -10.76
N GLN A 283 6.46 -13.20 -10.88
CA GLN A 283 5.61 -14.39 -10.82
C GLN A 283 4.93 -14.53 -9.46
N VAL A 284 5.70 -14.35 -8.38
CA VAL A 284 5.17 -14.35 -7.01
C VAL A 284 4.06 -13.31 -6.86
N THR A 285 4.32 -12.08 -7.31
CA THR A 285 3.35 -10.98 -7.20
C THR A 285 2.07 -11.27 -8.01
N LYS A 286 2.18 -11.83 -9.23
CA LYS A 286 1.02 -12.20 -10.04
C LYS A 286 0.16 -13.25 -9.35
N CYS A 287 0.78 -14.29 -8.81
CA CYS A 287 0.06 -15.34 -8.09
C CYS A 287 -0.61 -14.79 -6.81
N LEU A 288 0.11 -14.00 -6.01
CA LEU A 288 -0.43 -13.40 -4.79
C LEU A 288 -1.59 -12.44 -5.08
N ASN A 289 -1.50 -11.64 -6.14
CA ASN A 289 -2.59 -10.75 -6.57
C ASN A 289 -3.85 -11.56 -6.93
N PHE A 290 -3.67 -12.66 -7.63
CA PHE A 290 -4.80 -13.52 -7.98
C PHE A 290 -5.41 -14.17 -6.73
N LEU A 291 -4.60 -14.77 -5.86
CA LEU A 291 -5.08 -15.41 -4.63
C LEU A 291 -5.75 -14.43 -3.67
N ALA A 292 -5.33 -13.17 -3.67
CA ALA A 292 -5.97 -12.14 -2.86
C ALA A 292 -7.41 -11.85 -3.27
N LEU A 293 -7.73 -12.02 -4.56
CA LEU A 293 -9.03 -11.65 -5.14
C LEU A 293 -9.94 -12.86 -5.42
N TYR A 294 -9.37 -14.07 -5.36
CA TYR A 294 -10.13 -15.32 -5.59
C TYR A 294 -11.05 -15.63 -4.41
#